data_5a8572d941b50be82f6a3348bd4a4d94
#
_entry.id   5a8572d941b50be82f6a3348bd4a4d94
#
_cell.length_a   1.000
_cell.length_b   1.000
_cell.length_c   1.000
_cell.angle_alpha   90.00
_cell.angle_beta   90.00
_cell.angle_gamma   90.00
#
_symmetry.space_group_name_H-M   'P 1'
#
loop_
_entity.id
_entity.type
_entity.pdbx_description
1 polymer ?
#
loop_
_entity_poly.entity_id
_entity_poly.type
_entity_poly.pdbx_seq_one_letter_code
_entity_poly.pdbx_strand_id
1 'polypeptide(L)'
;MDTRKKSLIEIHLAVFLFGVSGLFGKLLTLPSIIIVLGRVIFSSIFLLFLLLYMKKDIKLKEKKHYFYLIIMGVVLAIHWTTFFQAIQVSTVAIGLLAFSTFPVFVTFLEPYIAKEHIKISNIVLAIITFLGVVLVIPSFEIGNSATQGVLYGLVSGFTYAILSILNKKYVKEYSSAVIAFYEQFIAVIILIPFYFLQKPVFQINDILLLALLGVVFTGISHMLFIKGLKNIKAQTASIISSLEPVYGIIFAAFLLSEIPSIREVLGGLVILSAVFYSTIKSR
;
A
#
# COMPACT_ATOMS: atom_id res chain seq x y z
N MET A 1 -19.76 17.51 -11.18
CA MET A 1 -19.41 16.91 -9.87
C MET A 1 -18.20 17.64 -9.32
N ASP A 2 -18.25 18.09 -8.08
CA ASP A 2 -17.14 18.79 -7.42
C ASP A 2 -15.86 17.94 -7.54
N THR A 3 -14.75 18.55 -7.93
CA THR A 3 -13.45 17.90 -8.14
C THR A 3 -12.97 17.14 -6.88
N ARG A 4 -13.24 17.69 -5.69
CA ARG A 4 -12.93 17.04 -4.40
C ARG A 4 -13.76 15.78 -4.20
N LYS A 5 -15.09 15.81 -4.49
CA LYS A 5 -15.95 14.61 -4.39
C LYS A 5 -15.48 13.50 -5.33
N LYS A 6 -15.07 13.84 -6.55
CA LYS A 6 -14.52 12.88 -7.50
C LYS A 6 -13.26 12.23 -6.96
N SER A 7 -12.32 13.01 -6.41
CA SER A 7 -11.08 12.50 -5.83
C SER A 7 -11.33 11.61 -4.61
N LEU A 8 -12.34 11.91 -3.78
CA LEU A 8 -12.74 11.03 -2.68
C LEU A 8 -13.23 9.67 -3.19
N ILE A 9 -14.08 9.65 -4.22
CA ILE A 9 -14.57 8.41 -4.83
C ILE A 9 -13.40 7.60 -5.41
N GLU A 10 -12.48 8.26 -6.12
CA GLU A 10 -11.29 7.61 -6.70
C GLU A 10 -10.45 6.92 -5.61
N ILE A 11 -10.23 7.58 -4.45
CA ILE A 11 -9.50 6.98 -3.31
C ILE A 11 -10.30 5.84 -2.67
N HIS A 12 -11.60 5.99 -2.43
CA HIS A 12 -12.41 4.91 -1.86
C HIS A 12 -12.42 3.65 -2.74
N LEU A 13 -12.57 3.81 -4.06
CA LEU A 13 -12.48 2.69 -5.00
C LEU A 13 -11.10 2.04 -4.99
N ALA A 14 -10.04 2.84 -4.97
CA ALA A 14 -8.67 2.33 -4.89
C ALA A 14 -8.46 1.52 -3.61
N VAL A 15 -8.90 2.03 -2.47
CA VAL A 15 -8.74 1.39 -1.15
C VAL A 15 -9.56 0.09 -1.04
N PHE A 16 -10.76 0.07 -1.62
CA PHE A 16 -11.52 -1.18 -1.74
C PHE A 16 -10.74 -2.24 -2.51
N LEU A 17 -10.18 -1.88 -3.68
CA LEU A 17 -9.38 -2.80 -4.48
C LEU A 17 -8.08 -3.22 -3.76
N PHE A 18 -7.45 -2.32 -3.00
CA PHE A 18 -6.28 -2.65 -2.17
C PHE A 18 -6.61 -3.69 -1.10
N GLY A 19 -7.75 -3.55 -0.40
CA GLY A 19 -8.19 -4.53 0.59
C GLY A 19 -8.32 -5.93 0.03
N VAL A 20 -8.91 -6.05 -1.17
CA VAL A 20 -9.00 -7.34 -1.87
C VAL A 20 -7.62 -7.84 -2.33
N SER A 21 -6.71 -6.94 -2.72
CA SER A 21 -5.38 -7.33 -3.22
C SER A 21 -4.56 -8.11 -2.18
N GLY A 22 -4.75 -7.84 -0.89
CA GLY A 22 -4.06 -8.55 0.20
C GLY A 22 -4.30 -10.05 0.21
N LEU A 23 -5.49 -10.51 -0.25
CA LEU A 23 -5.84 -11.92 -0.28
C LEU A 23 -4.92 -12.74 -1.21
N PHE A 24 -4.38 -12.10 -2.25
CA PHE A 24 -3.47 -12.77 -3.20
C PHE A 24 -2.18 -13.25 -2.53
N GLY A 25 -1.80 -12.68 -1.37
CA GLY A 25 -0.70 -13.20 -0.54
C GLY A 25 -0.95 -14.61 0.00
N LYS A 26 -2.21 -15.03 0.12
CA LYS A 26 -2.63 -16.39 0.53
C LYS A 26 -3.11 -17.25 -0.64
N LEU A 27 -3.70 -16.65 -1.66
CA LEU A 27 -4.19 -17.37 -2.84
C LEU A 27 -3.05 -17.87 -3.74
N LEU A 28 -1.92 -17.16 -3.78
CA LEU A 28 -0.74 -17.53 -4.55
C LEU A 28 0.28 -18.24 -3.64
N THR A 29 0.78 -19.39 -4.07
CA THR A 29 1.80 -20.16 -3.35
C THR A 29 3.24 -19.71 -3.67
N LEU A 30 3.38 -18.68 -4.50
CA LEU A 30 4.65 -18.08 -4.89
C LEU A 30 5.25 -17.22 -3.75
N PRO A 31 6.59 -17.11 -3.66
CA PRO A 31 7.22 -16.19 -2.72
C PRO A 31 6.72 -14.75 -2.92
N SER A 32 6.61 -13.98 -1.82
CA SER A 32 6.10 -12.60 -1.84
C SER A 32 6.78 -11.72 -2.89
N ILE A 33 8.09 -11.82 -3.02
CA ILE A 33 8.88 -11.05 -3.99
C ILE A 33 8.52 -11.40 -5.45
N ILE A 34 8.14 -12.67 -5.71
CA ILE A 34 7.71 -13.14 -7.03
C ILE A 34 6.27 -12.71 -7.33
N ILE A 35 5.41 -12.73 -6.31
CA ILE A 35 4.05 -12.17 -6.44
C ILE A 35 4.15 -10.69 -6.83
N VAL A 36 5.04 -9.93 -6.16
CA VAL A 36 5.23 -8.51 -6.47
C VAL A 36 5.83 -8.32 -7.85
N LEU A 37 6.83 -9.11 -8.24
CA LEU A 37 7.38 -9.05 -9.60
C LEU A 37 6.29 -9.29 -10.65
N GLY A 38 5.49 -10.34 -10.50
CA GLY A 38 4.41 -10.66 -11.43
C GLY A 38 3.38 -9.52 -11.54
N ARG A 39 2.91 -9.00 -10.38
CA ARG A 39 1.92 -7.91 -10.38
C ARG A 39 2.42 -6.63 -11.04
N VAL A 40 3.70 -6.25 -10.81
CA VAL A 40 4.26 -5.04 -11.42
C VAL A 40 4.57 -5.21 -12.91
N ILE A 41 4.88 -6.42 -13.38
CA ILE A 41 5.01 -6.72 -14.82
C ILE A 41 3.67 -6.50 -15.51
N PHE A 42 2.61 -7.19 -15.09
CA PHE A 42 1.30 -7.06 -15.72
C PHE A 42 0.76 -5.63 -15.62
N SER A 43 0.97 -4.98 -14.50
CA SER A 43 0.55 -3.59 -14.32
C SER A 43 1.33 -2.61 -15.18
N SER A 44 2.66 -2.75 -15.28
CA SER A 44 3.48 -1.89 -16.15
C SER A 44 3.10 -2.02 -17.61
N ILE A 45 2.84 -3.26 -18.08
CA ILE A 45 2.37 -3.51 -19.43
C ILE A 45 1.01 -2.84 -19.66
N PHE A 46 0.06 -3.04 -18.75
CA PHE A 46 -1.26 -2.41 -18.82
C PHE A 46 -1.16 -0.88 -18.86
N LEU A 47 -0.37 -0.27 -17.97
CA LEU A 47 -0.21 1.18 -17.91
C LEU A 47 0.49 1.74 -19.14
N LEU A 48 1.47 1.01 -19.71
CA LEU A 48 2.10 1.39 -20.96
C LEU A 48 1.09 1.43 -22.10
N PHE A 49 0.30 0.35 -22.27
CA PHE A 49 -0.76 0.33 -23.28
C PHE A 49 -1.78 1.45 -23.08
N LEU A 50 -2.18 1.73 -21.83
CA LEU A 50 -3.09 2.82 -21.50
C LEU A 50 -2.52 4.19 -21.90
N LEU A 51 -1.22 4.43 -21.60
CA LEU A 51 -0.54 5.68 -21.93
C LEU A 51 -0.42 5.87 -23.44
N LEU A 52 -0.06 4.81 -24.18
CA LEU A 52 -0.01 4.82 -25.64
C LEU A 52 -1.41 5.10 -26.26
N TYR A 53 -2.43 4.41 -25.77
CA TYR A 53 -3.82 4.62 -26.21
C TYR A 53 -4.30 6.05 -25.98
N MET A 54 -3.97 6.60 -24.80
CA MET A 54 -4.32 7.99 -24.43
C MET A 54 -3.42 9.03 -25.10
N LYS A 55 -2.41 8.61 -25.89
CA LYS A 55 -1.40 9.49 -26.52
C LYS A 55 -0.74 10.44 -25.50
N LYS A 56 -0.49 9.95 -24.28
CA LYS A 56 0.18 10.73 -23.23
C LYS A 56 1.67 10.64 -23.38
N ASP A 57 2.34 11.80 -23.29
CA ASP A 57 3.80 11.84 -23.23
C ASP A 57 4.26 11.23 -21.89
N ILE A 58 5.16 10.27 -21.97
CA ILE A 58 5.82 9.64 -20.83
C ILE A 58 7.09 10.38 -20.42
N LYS A 59 7.59 11.29 -21.24
CA LYS A 59 8.79 12.06 -20.97
C LYS A 59 8.60 12.98 -19.78
N LEU A 60 9.57 12.97 -18.87
CA LEU A 60 9.54 13.85 -17.71
C LEU A 60 10.10 15.24 -18.06
N LYS A 61 9.53 16.26 -17.42
CA LYS A 61 9.88 17.68 -17.66
C LYS A 61 11.32 18.02 -17.30
N GLU A 62 11.82 17.41 -16.22
CA GLU A 62 13.14 17.69 -15.65
C GLU A 62 13.91 16.40 -15.38
N LYS A 63 15.23 16.40 -15.64
CA LYS A 63 16.10 15.22 -15.40
C LYS A 63 16.09 14.76 -13.94
N LYS A 64 16.01 15.69 -12.97
CA LYS A 64 15.94 15.34 -11.54
C LYS A 64 14.68 14.54 -11.19
N HIS A 65 13.57 14.68 -11.93
CA HIS A 65 12.33 13.93 -11.67
C HIS A 65 12.47 12.44 -11.97
N TYR A 66 13.32 12.05 -12.94
CA TYR A 66 13.67 10.63 -13.15
C TYR A 66 14.29 10.02 -11.90
N PHE A 67 15.21 10.74 -11.24
CA PHE A 67 15.84 10.27 -10.01
C PHE A 67 14.81 10.04 -8.89
N TYR A 68 13.89 10.98 -8.70
CA TYR A 68 12.83 10.81 -7.69
C TYR A 68 11.88 9.67 -8.02
N LEU A 69 11.48 9.49 -9.28
CA LEU A 69 10.62 8.37 -9.67
C LEU A 69 11.34 7.02 -9.57
N ILE A 70 12.67 6.98 -9.75
CA ILE A 70 13.47 5.78 -9.45
C ILE A 70 13.39 5.46 -7.95
N ILE A 71 13.60 6.45 -7.08
CA ILE A 71 13.46 6.26 -5.62
C ILE A 71 12.04 5.75 -5.28
N MET A 72 11.00 6.35 -5.89
CA MET A 72 9.62 5.93 -5.66
C MET A 72 9.40 4.47 -6.07
N GLY A 73 9.97 4.03 -7.21
CA GLY A 73 9.90 2.63 -7.64
C GLY A 73 10.64 1.67 -6.71
N VAL A 74 11.81 2.07 -6.16
CA VAL A 74 12.52 1.29 -5.13
C VAL A 74 11.67 1.16 -3.88
N VAL A 75 11.13 2.28 -3.39
CA VAL A 75 10.28 2.31 -2.19
C VAL A 75 9.02 1.47 -2.40
N LEU A 76 8.41 1.52 -3.60
CA LEU A 76 7.26 0.69 -3.96
C LEU A 76 7.60 -0.80 -3.94
N ALA A 77 8.75 -1.20 -4.48
CA ALA A 77 9.19 -2.60 -4.47
C ALA A 77 9.36 -3.12 -3.03
N ILE A 78 9.97 -2.32 -2.14
CA ILE A 78 10.12 -2.65 -0.71
C ILE A 78 8.75 -2.73 -0.04
N HIS A 79 7.90 -1.72 -0.26
CA HIS A 79 6.55 -1.64 0.31
C HIS A 79 5.73 -2.90 0.00
N TRP A 80 5.57 -3.23 -1.28
CA TRP A 80 4.73 -4.38 -1.63
C TRP A 80 5.35 -5.72 -1.26
N THR A 81 6.68 -5.87 -1.34
CA THR A 81 7.33 -7.10 -0.92
C THR A 81 7.13 -7.35 0.57
N THR A 82 7.33 -6.33 1.41
CA THR A 82 7.11 -6.45 2.85
C THR A 82 5.63 -6.59 3.21
N PHE A 83 4.72 -5.95 2.45
CA PHE A 83 3.28 -6.13 2.61
C PHE A 83 2.84 -7.58 2.40
N PHE A 84 3.20 -8.16 1.25
CA PHE A 84 2.86 -9.56 0.97
C PHE A 84 3.59 -10.53 1.89
N GLN A 85 4.83 -10.23 2.26
CA GLN A 85 5.57 -11.03 3.23
C GLN A 85 4.89 -11.03 4.60
N ALA A 86 4.40 -9.88 5.06
CA ALA A 86 3.64 -9.79 6.31
C ALA A 86 2.42 -10.72 6.33
N ILE A 87 1.66 -10.74 5.23
CA ILE A 87 0.49 -11.60 5.07
C ILE A 87 0.90 -13.08 4.98
N GLN A 88 1.95 -13.40 4.23
CA GLN A 88 2.37 -14.80 4.04
C GLN A 88 2.88 -15.46 5.32
N VAL A 89 3.68 -14.74 6.11
CA VAL A 89 4.25 -15.29 7.35
C VAL A 89 3.26 -15.31 8.52
N SER A 90 2.17 -14.52 8.44
CA SER A 90 1.17 -14.43 9.51
C SER A 90 -0.26 -14.65 8.96
N THR A 91 -1.19 -13.75 9.29
CA THR A 91 -2.57 -13.74 8.79
C THR A 91 -2.81 -12.50 7.93
N VAL A 92 -3.86 -12.54 7.09
CA VAL A 92 -4.30 -11.35 6.35
C VAL A 92 -4.62 -10.22 7.33
N ALA A 93 -5.27 -10.55 8.46
CA ALA A 93 -5.61 -9.57 9.49
C ALA A 93 -4.36 -8.91 10.09
N ILE A 94 -3.36 -9.68 10.52
CA ILE A 94 -2.13 -9.14 11.11
C ILE A 94 -1.37 -8.26 10.10
N GLY A 95 -1.20 -8.74 8.86
CA GLY A 95 -0.50 -7.99 7.82
C GLY A 95 -1.16 -6.64 7.52
N LEU A 96 -2.49 -6.65 7.32
CA LEU A 96 -3.26 -5.44 7.01
C LEU A 96 -3.36 -4.48 8.20
N LEU A 97 -3.55 -4.98 9.42
CA LEU A 97 -3.62 -4.14 10.63
C LEU A 97 -2.27 -3.48 10.93
N ALA A 98 -1.15 -4.21 10.81
CA ALA A 98 0.17 -3.65 10.99
C ALA A 98 0.48 -2.60 9.91
N PHE A 99 0.14 -2.87 8.64
CA PHE A 99 0.26 -1.89 7.55
C PHE A 99 -0.59 -0.65 7.81
N SER A 100 -1.79 -0.78 8.39
CA SER A 100 -2.71 0.35 8.63
C SER A 100 -2.20 1.38 9.64
N THR A 101 -1.01 1.17 10.21
CA THR A 101 -0.28 2.20 10.99
C THR A 101 0.33 3.29 10.12
N PHE A 102 0.36 3.13 8.79
CA PHE A 102 1.01 4.09 7.90
C PHE A 102 0.51 5.55 8.02
N PRO A 103 -0.77 5.85 8.39
CA PRO A 103 -1.18 7.23 8.62
C PRO A 103 -0.45 7.90 9.78
N VAL A 104 0.01 7.12 10.76
CA VAL A 104 0.86 7.63 11.84
C VAL A 104 2.19 8.12 11.26
N PHE A 105 2.82 7.30 10.40
CA PHE A 105 4.05 7.72 9.72
C PHE A 105 3.83 8.95 8.84
N VAL A 106 2.72 9.04 8.09
CA VAL A 106 2.37 10.25 7.31
C VAL A 106 2.25 11.47 8.22
N THR A 107 1.62 11.30 9.39
CA THR A 107 1.40 12.39 10.35
C THR A 107 2.71 12.99 10.88
N PHE A 108 3.78 12.21 10.95
CA PHE A 108 5.11 12.70 11.33
C PHE A 108 5.95 13.17 10.15
N LEU A 109 5.91 12.43 9.02
CA LEU A 109 6.75 12.73 7.85
C LEU A 109 6.27 13.96 7.08
N GLU A 110 4.96 14.14 6.91
CA GLU A 110 4.41 15.27 6.12
C GLU A 110 4.78 16.62 6.74
N PRO A 111 4.62 16.90 8.06
CA PRO A 111 5.08 18.13 8.69
C PRO A 111 6.59 18.31 8.64
N TYR A 112 7.38 17.25 8.80
CA TYR A 112 8.83 17.31 8.69
C TYR A 112 9.28 17.81 7.30
N ILE A 113 8.65 17.28 6.25
CA ILE A 113 8.92 17.68 4.85
C ILE A 113 8.41 19.12 4.59
N ALA A 114 7.26 19.47 5.16
CA ALA A 114 6.66 20.81 5.04
C ALA A 114 7.29 21.85 5.97
N LYS A 115 8.21 21.46 6.85
CA LYS A 115 8.82 22.29 7.92
C LYS A 115 7.78 22.88 8.88
N GLU A 116 6.75 22.11 9.20
CA GLU A 116 5.71 22.47 10.16
C GLU A 116 5.97 21.81 11.52
N HIS A 117 5.35 22.34 12.60
CA HIS A 117 5.46 21.77 13.94
C HIS A 117 4.56 20.55 14.11
N ILE A 118 5.11 19.50 14.74
CA ILE A 118 4.34 18.31 15.13
C ILE A 118 3.47 18.65 16.35
N LYS A 119 2.15 18.40 16.26
CA LYS A 119 1.23 18.65 17.37
C LYS A 119 1.32 17.52 18.40
N ILE A 120 1.24 17.84 19.70
CA ILE A 120 1.23 16.85 20.80
C ILE A 120 0.14 15.79 20.59
N SER A 121 -1.03 16.19 20.06
CA SER A 121 -2.09 15.24 19.71
C SER A 121 -1.64 14.13 18.77
N ASN A 122 -0.71 14.41 17.86
CA ASN A 122 -0.19 13.41 16.92
C ASN A 122 0.69 12.39 17.64
N ILE A 123 1.45 12.83 18.65
CA ILE A 123 2.27 11.94 19.49
C ILE A 123 1.38 10.99 20.30
N VAL A 124 0.33 11.52 20.92
CA VAL A 124 -0.64 10.70 21.68
C VAL A 124 -1.29 9.65 20.78
N LEU A 125 -1.69 10.04 19.58
CA LEU A 125 -2.28 9.10 18.60
C LEU A 125 -1.31 8.02 18.15
N ALA A 126 -0.03 8.36 17.98
CA ALA A 126 1.00 7.39 17.66
C ALA A 126 1.16 6.36 18.79
N ILE A 127 1.15 6.80 20.05
CA ILE A 127 1.21 5.91 21.22
C ILE A 127 -0.01 5.00 21.25
N ILE A 128 -1.23 5.52 21.06
CA ILE A 128 -2.46 4.70 21.04
C ILE A 128 -2.41 3.68 19.90
N THR A 129 -1.98 4.09 18.70
CA THR A 129 -1.85 3.17 17.56
C THR A 129 -0.82 2.08 17.85
N PHE A 130 0.31 2.44 18.46
CA PHE A 130 1.34 1.47 18.86
C PHE A 130 0.79 0.47 19.89
N LEU A 131 0.01 0.91 20.88
CA LEU A 131 -0.66 0.00 21.82
C LEU A 131 -1.62 -0.94 21.11
N GLY A 132 -2.35 -0.46 20.09
CA GLY A 132 -3.19 -1.30 19.26
C GLY A 132 -2.41 -2.38 18.51
N VAL A 133 -1.23 -2.03 17.97
CA VAL A 133 -0.32 -3.01 17.32
C VAL A 133 0.17 -4.05 18.33
N VAL A 134 0.55 -3.62 19.53
CA VAL A 134 0.96 -4.52 20.64
C VAL A 134 -0.16 -5.52 20.98
N LEU A 135 -1.42 -5.10 20.98
CA LEU A 135 -2.56 -5.99 21.22
C LEU A 135 -2.72 -7.06 20.14
N VAL A 136 -2.41 -6.75 18.89
CA VAL A 136 -2.50 -7.71 17.77
C VAL A 136 -1.47 -8.83 17.92
N ILE A 137 -0.33 -8.60 18.58
CA ILE A 137 0.76 -9.57 18.73
C ILE A 137 0.45 -10.52 19.90
N PRO A 138 0.29 -11.84 19.65
CA PRO A 138 -0.01 -12.80 20.73
C PRO A 138 1.19 -13.08 21.64
N SER A 139 2.42 -13.03 21.12
CA SER A 139 3.68 -13.20 21.86
C SER A 139 4.80 -12.38 21.22
N PHE A 140 5.69 -11.77 22.07
CA PHE A 140 6.80 -10.92 21.61
C PHE A 140 8.09 -11.71 21.36
N GLU A 141 7.98 -12.82 20.65
CA GLU A 141 9.14 -13.62 20.24
C GLU A 141 9.47 -13.36 18.78
N ILE A 142 10.71 -13.03 18.45
CA ILE A 142 11.14 -12.74 17.06
C ILE A 142 10.92 -13.95 16.15
N GLY A 143 11.00 -15.17 16.71
CA GLY A 143 10.67 -16.41 15.98
C GLY A 143 9.18 -16.63 15.72
N ASN A 144 8.28 -15.86 16.36
CA ASN A 144 6.85 -16.00 16.19
C ASN A 144 6.39 -15.37 14.86
N SER A 145 5.60 -16.11 14.10
CA SER A 145 5.10 -15.67 12.79
C SER A 145 4.26 -14.38 12.84
N ALA A 146 3.46 -14.20 13.89
CA ALA A 146 2.67 -12.99 14.09
C ALA A 146 3.57 -11.78 14.34
N THR A 147 4.61 -11.91 15.15
CA THR A 147 5.60 -10.84 15.39
C THR A 147 6.32 -10.46 14.10
N GLN A 148 6.77 -11.46 13.31
CA GLN A 148 7.38 -11.20 12.01
C GLN A 148 6.41 -10.50 11.05
N GLY A 149 5.15 -10.94 11.01
CA GLY A 149 4.10 -10.31 10.21
C GLY A 149 3.91 -8.84 10.56
N VAL A 150 3.86 -8.51 11.85
CA VAL A 150 3.78 -7.11 12.30
C VAL A 150 5.01 -6.30 11.89
N LEU A 151 6.22 -6.83 12.07
CA LEU A 151 7.45 -6.11 11.68
C LEU A 151 7.47 -5.81 10.18
N TYR A 152 7.17 -6.79 9.33
CA TYR A 152 7.05 -6.57 7.89
C TYR A 152 5.93 -5.56 7.56
N GLY A 153 4.79 -5.65 8.23
CA GLY A 153 3.66 -4.72 8.05
C GLY A 153 4.02 -3.28 8.43
N LEU A 154 4.78 -3.07 9.51
CA LEU A 154 5.29 -1.75 9.91
C LEU A 154 6.25 -1.16 8.87
N VAL A 155 7.20 -1.97 8.35
CA VAL A 155 8.11 -1.54 7.27
C VAL A 155 7.31 -1.17 6.02
N SER A 156 6.30 -1.97 5.68
CA SER A 156 5.39 -1.67 4.58
C SER A 156 4.63 -0.36 4.81
N GLY A 157 4.10 -0.12 6.01
CA GLY A 157 3.41 1.11 6.37
C GLY A 157 4.32 2.34 6.29
N PHE A 158 5.54 2.24 6.79
CA PHE A 158 6.52 3.33 6.72
C PHE A 158 6.89 3.70 5.28
N THR A 159 7.20 2.69 4.46
CA THR A 159 7.57 2.90 3.05
C THR A 159 6.39 3.44 2.24
N TYR A 160 5.16 2.99 2.52
CA TYR A 160 3.96 3.55 1.88
C TYR A 160 3.68 5.00 2.28
N ALA A 161 3.98 5.40 3.51
CA ALA A 161 3.87 6.79 3.93
C ALA A 161 4.79 7.70 3.10
N ILE A 162 6.05 7.30 2.88
CA ILE A 162 7.00 8.02 2.02
C ILE A 162 6.44 8.13 0.60
N LEU A 163 5.97 6.99 0.05
CA LEU A 163 5.43 6.93 -1.31
C LEU A 163 4.20 7.84 -1.47
N SER A 164 3.27 7.82 -0.52
CA SER A 164 2.05 8.63 -0.55
C SER A 164 2.36 10.13 -0.59
N ILE A 165 3.33 10.58 0.22
CA ILE A 165 3.76 11.98 0.26
C ILE A 165 4.42 12.39 -1.06
N LEU A 166 5.30 11.54 -1.61
CA LEU A 166 5.94 11.80 -2.90
C LEU A 166 4.92 11.80 -4.05
N ASN A 167 4.00 10.85 -4.06
CA ASN A 167 2.89 10.80 -5.02
C ASN A 167 2.05 12.08 -4.97
N LYS A 168 1.71 12.56 -3.78
CA LYS A 168 0.99 13.83 -3.57
C LYS A 168 1.72 15.02 -4.18
N LYS A 169 3.05 15.03 -4.12
CA LYS A 169 3.88 16.07 -4.72
C LYS A 169 3.83 16.00 -6.26
N TYR A 170 4.12 14.82 -6.82
CA TYR A 170 4.34 14.69 -8.26
C TYR A 170 3.05 14.60 -9.10
N VAL A 171 1.90 14.22 -8.51
CA VAL A 171 0.61 14.19 -9.23
C VAL A 171 0.11 15.58 -9.66
N LYS A 172 0.71 16.64 -9.11
CA LYS A 172 0.46 18.02 -9.56
C LYS A 172 1.14 18.34 -10.89
N GLU A 173 2.24 17.64 -11.22
CA GLU A 173 3.08 17.89 -12.39
C GLU A 173 2.87 16.86 -13.50
N TYR A 174 2.60 15.61 -13.12
CA TYR A 174 2.45 14.48 -14.03
C TYR A 174 1.08 13.80 -13.87
N SER A 175 0.63 13.13 -14.92
CA SER A 175 -0.57 12.29 -14.79
C SER A 175 -0.33 11.10 -13.87
N SER A 176 -1.34 10.67 -13.15
CA SER A 176 -1.26 9.51 -12.26
C SER A 176 -0.81 8.24 -12.97
N ALA A 177 -1.21 8.07 -14.25
CA ALA A 177 -0.79 6.93 -15.05
C ALA A 177 0.71 6.96 -15.35
N VAL A 178 1.31 8.13 -15.61
CA VAL A 178 2.75 8.28 -15.83
C VAL A 178 3.51 7.95 -14.55
N ILE A 179 3.09 8.49 -13.42
CA ILE A 179 3.74 8.22 -12.13
C ILE A 179 3.67 6.72 -11.81
N ALA A 180 2.46 6.14 -11.85
CA ALA A 180 2.27 4.71 -11.58
C ALA A 180 3.08 3.81 -12.53
N PHE A 181 3.18 4.18 -13.82
CA PHE A 181 4.00 3.45 -14.78
C PHE A 181 5.47 3.45 -14.38
N TYR A 182 6.05 4.62 -14.09
CA TYR A 182 7.46 4.69 -13.69
C TYR A 182 7.74 3.93 -12.41
N GLU A 183 6.93 4.10 -11.37
CA GLU A 183 7.08 3.40 -10.10
C GLU A 183 7.10 1.88 -10.30
N GLN A 184 6.15 1.37 -11.07
CA GLN A 184 5.99 -0.07 -11.27
C GLN A 184 7.04 -0.62 -12.23
N PHE A 185 7.37 0.12 -13.29
CA PHE A 185 8.42 -0.28 -14.23
C PHE A 185 9.80 -0.34 -13.56
N ILE A 186 10.14 0.61 -12.71
CA ILE A 186 11.37 0.57 -11.91
C ILE A 186 11.33 -0.59 -10.92
N ALA A 187 10.18 -0.86 -10.28
CA ALA A 187 10.02 -2.03 -9.42
C ALA A 187 10.27 -3.35 -10.19
N VAL A 188 9.82 -3.46 -11.46
CA VAL A 188 10.16 -4.61 -12.32
C VAL A 188 11.67 -4.77 -12.45
N ILE A 189 12.39 -3.70 -12.80
CA ILE A 189 13.84 -3.74 -13.00
C ILE A 189 14.56 -4.21 -11.73
N ILE A 190 14.14 -3.73 -10.57
CA ILE A 190 14.76 -4.06 -9.28
C ILE A 190 14.46 -5.50 -8.87
N LEU A 191 13.26 -6.00 -9.18
CA LEU A 191 12.81 -7.32 -8.74
C LEU A 191 13.19 -8.46 -9.70
N ILE A 192 13.47 -8.18 -10.98
CA ILE A 192 13.88 -9.19 -11.96
C ILE A 192 15.02 -10.10 -11.48
N PRO A 193 16.10 -9.62 -10.83
CA PRO A 193 17.17 -10.50 -10.37
C PRO A 193 16.70 -11.61 -9.42
N PHE A 194 15.67 -11.34 -8.63
CA PHE A 194 15.13 -12.31 -7.68
C PHE A 194 14.37 -13.46 -8.35
N TYR A 195 13.87 -13.28 -9.56
CA TYR A 195 13.32 -14.37 -10.36
C TYR A 195 14.37 -15.46 -10.63
N PHE A 196 15.59 -15.07 -10.99
CA PHE A 196 16.69 -16.00 -11.24
C PHE A 196 17.21 -16.67 -9.97
N LEU A 197 17.12 -15.98 -8.82
CA LEU A 197 17.50 -16.53 -7.51
C LEU A 197 16.47 -17.53 -6.97
N GLN A 198 15.18 -17.20 -7.07
CA GLN A 198 14.08 -18.00 -6.51
C GLN A 198 13.65 -19.16 -7.42
N LYS A 199 13.90 -19.06 -8.75
CA LYS A 199 13.52 -20.06 -9.76
C LYS A 199 12.09 -20.59 -9.56
N PRO A 200 11.07 -19.71 -9.49
CA PRO A 200 9.71 -20.11 -9.19
C PRO A 200 9.13 -20.99 -10.30
N VAL A 201 8.32 -21.97 -9.90
CA VAL A 201 7.53 -22.78 -10.83
C VAL A 201 6.13 -22.20 -10.87
N PHE A 202 5.67 -21.80 -12.05
CA PHE A 202 4.34 -21.22 -12.25
C PHE A 202 3.34 -22.27 -12.74
N GLN A 203 2.15 -22.24 -12.16
CA GLN A 203 0.98 -22.88 -12.71
C GLN A 203 0.19 -21.89 -13.57
N ILE A 204 -0.68 -22.38 -14.46
CA ILE A 204 -1.49 -21.48 -15.30
C ILE A 204 -2.40 -20.57 -14.45
N ASN A 205 -2.91 -21.08 -13.33
CA ASN A 205 -3.72 -20.31 -12.40
C ASN A 205 -2.92 -19.17 -11.74
N ASP A 206 -1.62 -19.36 -11.44
CA ASP A 206 -0.77 -18.31 -10.90
C ASP A 206 -0.65 -17.15 -11.89
N ILE A 207 -0.48 -17.45 -13.17
CA ILE A 207 -0.37 -16.42 -14.22
C ILE A 207 -1.67 -15.63 -14.33
N LEU A 208 -2.82 -16.30 -14.31
CA LEU A 208 -4.13 -15.65 -14.38
C LEU A 208 -4.38 -14.77 -13.14
N LEU A 209 -4.06 -15.26 -11.95
CA LEU A 209 -4.19 -14.51 -10.71
C LEU A 209 -3.22 -13.32 -10.66
N LEU A 210 -1.98 -13.48 -11.12
CA LEU A 210 -1.01 -12.40 -11.23
C LEU A 210 -1.43 -11.34 -12.26
N ALA A 211 -2.03 -11.74 -13.38
CA ALA A 211 -2.57 -10.81 -14.37
C ALA A 211 -3.75 -10.01 -13.77
N LEU A 212 -4.67 -10.67 -13.09
CA LEU A 212 -5.79 -10.02 -12.40
C LEU A 212 -5.28 -9.07 -11.30
N LEU A 213 -4.36 -9.53 -10.45
CA LEU A 213 -3.71 -8.74 -9.41
C LEU A 213 -2.98 -7.54 -10.02
N GLY A 214 -2.23 -7.75 -11.09
CA GLY A 214 -1.43 -6.71 -11.75
C GLY A 214 -2.29 -5.65 -12.43
N VAL A 215 -3.28 -6.03 -13.22
CA VAL A 215 -4.09 -5.07 -13.98
C VAL A 215 -5.10 -4.35 -13.09
N VAL A 216 -5.94 -5.10 -12.38
CA VAL A 216 -7.08 -4.53 -11.64
C VAL A 216 -6.65 -4.02 -10.28
N PHE A 217 -6.07 -4.90 -9.46
CA PHE A 217 -5.74 -4.62 -8.06
C PHE A 217 -4.41 -3.89 -7.87
N THR A 218 -3.68 -3.61 -8.97
CA THR A 218 -2.43 -2.83 -8.96
C THR A 218 -2.52 -1.64 -9.92
N GLY A 219 -2.56 -1.87 -11.23
CA GLY A 219 -2.49 -0.80 -12.22
C GLY A 219 -3.63 0.20 -12.09
N ILE A 220 -4.86 -0.28 -12.10
CA ILE A 220 -6.05 0.57 -11.97
C ILE A 220 -6.13 1.18 -10.58
N SER A 221 -6.01 0.37 -9.51
CA SER A 221 -6.17 0.84 -8.14
C SER A 221 -5.11 1.87 -7.74
N HIS A 222 -3.84 1.62 -8.05
CA HIS A 222 -2.75 2.53 -7.72
C HIS A 222 -2.84 3.84 -8.50
N MET A 223 -3.15 3.75 -9.80
CA MET A 223 -3.40 4.95 -10.63
C MET A 223 -4.57 5.78 -10.08
N LEU A 224 -5.68 5.15 -9.65
CA LEU A 224 -6.82 5.84 -9.03
C LEU A 224 -6.43 6.52 -7.72
N PHE A 225 -5.66 5.84 -6.87
CA PHE A 225 -5.18 6.40 -5.62
C PHE A 225 -4.32 7.65 -5.84
N ILE A 226 -3.30 7.56 -6.70
CA ILE A 226 -2.46 8.71 -7.07
C ILE A 226 -3.30 9.85 -7.65
N LYS A 227 -4.27 9.54 -8.52
CA LYS A 227 -5.16 10.54 -9.12
C LYS A 227 -6.00 11.25 -8.07
N GLY A 228 -6.53 10.53 -7.11
CA GLY A 228 -7.28 11.09 -5.98
C GLY A 228 -6.44 12.03 -5.13
N LEU A 229 -5.16 11.74 -4.92
CA LEU A 229 -4.23 12.61 -4.19
C LEU A 229 -4.07 14.00 -4.80
N LYS A 230 -4.44 14.21 -6.07
CA LYS A 230 -4.32 15.53 -6.72
C LYS A 230 -5.05 16.62 -5.95
N ASN A 231 -6.27 16.35 -5.47
CA ASN A 231 -7.15 17.34 -4.83
C ASN A 231 -7.41 17.06 -3.34
N ILE A 232 -6.74 16.04 -2.76
CA ILE A 232 -6.92 15.64 -1.35
C ILE A 232 -5.54 15.60 -0.70
N LYS A 233 -5.45 15.98 0.58
CA LYS A 233 -4.23 15.86 1.37
C LYS A 233 -3.83 14.39 1.55
N ALA A 234 -2.53 14.09 1.59
CA ALA A 234 -2.02 12.75 1.83
C ALA A 234 -2.58 12.16 3.14
N GLN A 235 -2.67 12.99 4.18
CA GLN A 235 -3.27 12.63 5.47
C GLN A 235 -4.74 12.19 5.33
N THR A 236 -5.59 12.90 4.56
CA THR A 236 -6.99 12.49 4.34
C THR A 236 -7.06 11.18 3.56
N ALA A 237 -6.21 11.01 2.55
CA ALA A 237 -6.14 9.78 1.77
C ALA A 237 -5.71 8.60 2.65
N SER A 238 -4.72 8.80 3.54
CA SER A 238 -4.21 7.76 4.43
C SER A 238 -5.27 7.24 5.39
N ILE A 239 -6.22 8.08 5.78
CA ILE A 239 -7.31 7.68 6.66
C ILE A 239 -8.35 6.85 5.91
N ILE A 240 -8.69 7.26 4.68
CA ILE A 240 -9.57 6.43 3.86
C ILE A 240 -8.91 5.08 3.63
N SER A 241 -7.60 5.04 3.46
CA SER A 241 -6.84 3.79 3.32
C SER A 241 -6.88 2.91 4.58
N SER A 242 -7.17 3.46 5.75
CA SER A 242 -7.40 2.64 6.96
C SER A 242 -8.66 1.78 6.90
N LEU A 243 -9.49 1.93 5.85
CA LEU A 243 -10.58 1.01 5.55
C LEU A 243 -10.08 -0.26 4.82
N GLU A 244 -8.85 -0.26 4.30
CA GLU A 244 -8.25 -1.40 3.61
C GLU A 244 -8.29 -2.68 4.46
N PRO A 245 -7.84 -2.69 5.74
CA PRO A 245 -7.96 -3.89 6.58
C PRO A 245 -9.40 -4.31 6.82
N VAL A 246 -10.35 -3.39 6.89
CA VAL A 246 -11.77 -3.76 7.04
C VAL A 246 -12.24 -4.58 5.84
N TYR A 247 -11.98 -4.11 4.63
CA TYR A 247 -12.34 -4.85 3.42
C TYR A 247 -11.56 -6.17 3.33
N GLY A 248 -10.23 -6.13 3.53
CA GLY A 248 -9.40 -7.32 3.40
C GLY A 248 -9.75 -8.41 4.40
N ILE A 249 -10.00 -8.08 5.68
CA ILE A 249 -10.38 -9.04 6.73
C ILE A 249 -11.75 -9.65 6.43
N ILE A 250 -12.72 -8.83 6.01
CA ILE A 250 -14.04 -9.34 5.61
C ILE A 250 -13.91 -10.34 4.48
N PHE A 251 -13.19 -9.98 3.39
CA PHE A 251 -13.01 -10.88 2.27
C PHE A 251 -12.17 -12.12 2.62
N ALA A 252 -11.17 -12.00 3.51
CA ALA A 252 -10.40 -13.15 4.00
C ALA A 252 -11.27 -14.13 4.77
N ALA A 253 -12.19 -13.66 5.62
CA ALA A 253 -13.13 -14.50 6.33
C ALA A 253 -14.05 -15.29 5.37
N PHE A 254 -14.57 -14.63 4.32
CA PHE A 254 -15.48 -15.28 3.37
C PHE A 254 -14.77 -16.18 2.34
N LEU A 255 -13.62 -15.75 1.81
CA LEU A 255 -12.96 -16.43 0.68
C LEU A 255 -11.86 -17.40 1.12
N LEU A 256 -11.21 -17.13 2.26
CA LEU A 256 -10.11 -17.94 2.77
C LEU A 256 -10.48 -18.68 4.06
N SER A 257 -11.69 -18.48 4.60
CA SER A 257 -12.11 -18.98 5.93
C SER A 257 -11.15 -18.54 7.06
N GLU A 258 -10.44 -17.42 6.87
CA GLU A 258 -9.51 -16.86 7.83
C GLU A 258 -10.24 -15.89 8.76
N ILE A 259 -10.68 -16.39 9.93
CA ILE A 259 -11.42 -15.60 10.92
C ILE A 259 -10.42 -14.92 11.86
N PRO A 260 -10.46 -13.58 12.01
CA PRO A 260 -9.57 -12.88 12.91
C PRO A 260 -9.81 -13.28 14.37
N SER A 261 -8.73 -13.41 15.13
CA SER A 261 -8.81 -13.64 16.57
C SER A 261 -9.40 -12.43 17.31
N ILE A 262 -9.87 -12.64 18.54
CA ILE A 262 -10.40 -11.53 19.39
C ILE A 262 -9.33 -10.45 19.60
N ARG A 263 -8.05 -10.83 19.71
CA ARG A 263 -6.93 -9.88 19.86
C ARG A 263 -6.75 -9.02 18.61
N GLU A 264 -6.82 -9.64 17.43
CA GLU A 264 -6.75 -8.91 16.14
C GLU A 264 -7.92 -7.94 15.99
N VAL A 265 -9.14 -8.35 16.40
CA VAL A 265 -10.32 -7.47 16.38
C VAL A 265 -10.14 -6.30 17.34
N LEU A 266 -9.76 -6.55 18.60
CA LEU A 266 -9.58 -5.49 19.61
C LEU A 266 -8.44 -4.55 19.23
N GLY A 267 -7.27 -5.08 18.84
CA GLY A 267 -6.15 -4.26 18.38
C GLY A 267 -6.49 -3.46 17.12
N GLY A 268 -7.22 -4.06 16.19
CA GLY A 268 -7.74 -3.39 14.99
C GLY A 268 -8.68 -2.24 15.31
N LEU A 269 -9.61 -2.42 16.25
CA LEU A 269 -10.50 -1.35 16.71
C LEU A 269 -9.71 -0.18 17.32
N VAL A 270 -8.68 -0.46 18.13
CA VAL A 270 -7.83 0.59 18.71
C VAL A 270 -7.08 1.35 17.61
N ILE A 271 -6.42 0.64 16.68
CA ILE A 271 -5.68 1.23 15.57
C ILE A 271 -6.60 2.12 14.71
N LEU A 272 -7.72 1.56 14.25
CA LEU A 272 -8.66 2.27 13.38
C LEU A 272 -9.28 3.47 14.07
N SER A 273 -9.67 3.34 15.37
CA SER A 273 -10.23 4.46 16.14
C SER A 273 -9.23 5.61 16.29
N ALA A 274 -7.95 5.30 16.59
CA ALA A 274 -6.89 6.30 16.69
C ALA A 274 -6.68 7.03 15.35
N VAL A 275 -6.65 6.29 14.27
CA VAL A 275 -6.48 6.85 12.92
C VAL A 275 -7.68 7.72 12.53
N PHE A 276 -8.92 7.30 12.76
CA PHE A 276 -10.11 8.11 12.50
C PHE A 276 -10.14 9.38 13.34
N TYR A 277 -9.82 9.30 14.63
CA TYR A 277 -9.76 10.46 15.51
C TYR A 277 -8.71 11.49 15.05
N SER A 278 -7.51 11.02 14.65
CA SER A 278 -6.46 11.87 14.08
C SER A 278 -6.98 12.75 12.94
N THR A 279 -7.86 12.19 12.12
CA THR A 279 -8.43 12.85 10.95
C THR A 279 -9.42 13.94 11.27
N ILE A 280 -10.35 13.61 12.15
CA ILE A 280 -11.42 14.56 12.52
C ILE A 280 -10.78 15.81 13.13
N LYS A 281 -9.71 15.64 13.92
CA LYS A 281 -9.03 16.74 14.62
C LYS A 281 -8.05 17.52 13.75
N SER A 282 -7.61 17.00 12.60
CA SER A 282 -6.71 17.69 11.68
C SER A 282 -7.43 18.59 10.67
N ARG A 283 -8.75 18.66 10.76
CA ARG A 283 -9.57 19.65 10.05
C ARG A 283 -9.64 20.94 10.85
#